data_c380456b7ac23fb348f7f69623aeabb9
#
_entry.id   c380456b7ac23fb348f7f69623aeabb9
#
_cell.length_a   1.000
_cell.length_b   1.000
_cell.length_c   1.000
_cell.angle_alpha   90.00
_cell.angle_beta   90.00
_cell.angle_gamma   90.00
#
_symmetry.space_group_name_H-M   'P 1'
#
loop_
_entity.id
_entity.type
_entity.pdbx_description
1 polymer ?
#
loop_
_entity_poly.entity_id
_entity_poly.type
_entity_poly.pdbx_seq_one_letter_code
_entity_poly.pdbx_strand_id
1 'polypeptide(L)'
;ETLIVSDDQLCVTWAGGHESQYRRAFLSGDHARATPGWEPWSDDYSPAYIDFKSFQASDICAETAIEEFLRSGVLILKSAPTEEATLELLAKRLGPIREVLFERIHNVKVDPNGYNVAHTN
;
A
#
# COMPACT_ATOMS: atom_id res chain seq x y z
N GLU A 1 6.71 23.89 19.88
CA GLU A 1 5.46 23.21 19.46
C GLU A 1 4.27 24.03 19.87
N THR A 2 3.38 24.28 18.94
CA THR A 2 2.12 24.97 19.20
C THR A 2 0.98 24.15 18.63
N LEU A 3 -0.11 24.06 19.39
CA LEU A 3 -1.30 23.29 19.04
C LEU A 3 -2.50 24.24 19.04
N ILE A 4 -3.15 24.38 17.90
CA ILE A 4 -4.37 25.20 17.74
C ILE A 4 -5.51 24.29 17.35
N VAL A 5 -6.56 24.28 18.16
CA VAL A 5 -7.77 23.49 17.93
C VAL A 5 -8.91 24.43 17.57
N SER A 6 -9.55 24.22 16.44
CA SER A 6 -10.79 24.86 16.04
C SER A 6 -11.92 23.83 15.94
N ASP A 7 -13.14 24.29 15.68
CA ASP A 7 -14.30 23.40 15.59
C ASP A 7 -14.18 22.35 14.46
N ASP A 8 -13.41 22.65 13.40
CA ASP A 8 -13.30 21.81 12.21
C ASP A 8 -11.90 21.21 11.98
N GLN A 9 -10.85 21.75 12.61
CA GLN A 9 -9.48 21.32 12.36
C GLN A 9 -8.54 21.47 13.55
N LEU A 10 -7.52 20.62 13.55
CA LEU A 10 -6.36 20.67 14.40
C LEU A 10 -5.15 21.13 13.58
N CYS A 11 -4.51 22.22 13.99
CA CYS A 11 -3.24 22.68 13.42
C CYS A 11 -2.11 22.43 14.43
N VAL A 12 -1.04 21.82 13.98
CA VAL A 12 0.14 21.51 14.78
C VAL A 12 1.36 22.16 14.15
N THR A 13 2.02 23.05 14.91
CA THR A 13 3.35 23.57 14.54
C THR A 13 4.41 22.78 15.30
N TRP A 14 5.21 22.01 14.60
CA TRP A 14 6.26 21.16 15.15
C TRP A 14 7.51 21.96 15.50
N ALA A 15 8.37 21.43 16.36
CA ALA A 15 9.60 22.09 16.81
C ALA A 15 10.53 22.54 15.66
N GLY A 16 10.47 21.89 14.50
CA GLY A 16 11.22 22.24 13.29
C GLY A 16 10.57 23.31 12.40
N GLY A 17 9.46 23.93 12.84
CA GLY A 17 8.71 24.92 12.04
C GLY A 17 7.80 24.30 10.98
N HIS A 18 7.73 22.98 10.88
CA HIS A 18 6.77 22.30 10.02
C HIS A 18 5.34 22.46 10.58
N GLU A 19 4.38 22.71 9.70
CA GLU A 19 2.97 22.81 10.06
C GLU A 19 2.17 21.65 9.46
N SER A 20 1.30 21.07 10.27
CA SER A 20 0.37 20.04 9.85
C SER A 20 -1.06 20.42 10.20
N GLN A 21 -1.98 20.20 9.27
CA GLN A 21 -3.40 20.46 9.45
C GLN A 21 -4.19 19.16 9.30
N TYR A 22 -5.01 18.88 10.30
CA TYR A 22 -5.86 17.69 10.33
C TYR A 22 -7.31 18.13 10.46
N ARG A 23 -8.15 17.76 9.53
CA ARG A 23 -9.59 18.00 9.65
C ARG A 23 -10.18 17.13 10.76
N ARG A 24 -11.16 17.65 11.49
CA ARG A 24 -11.85 16.90 12.54
C ARG A 24 -12.46 15.59 12.01
N ALA A 25 -13.10 15.62 10.85
CA ALA A 25 -13.62 14.43 10.19
C ALA A 25 -12.51 13.38 9.95
N PHE A 26 -11.29 13.80 9.62
CA PHE A 26 -10.14 12.91 9.49
C PHE A 26 -9.77 12.24 10.83
N LEU A 27 -9.76 12.96 11.91
CA LEU A 27 -9.39 12.46 13.24
C LEU A 27 -10.50 11.64 13.90
N SER A 28 -11.76 11.93 13.61
CA SER A 28 -12.91 11.17 14.12
C SER A 28 -13.15 9.86 13.39
N GLY A 29 -12.49 9.63 12.25
CA GLY A 29 -12.73 8.48 11.40
C GLY A 29 -14.02 8.57 10.58
N ASP A 30 -14.72 9.71 10.61
CA ASP A 30 -16.00 9.91 9.89
C ASP A 30 -15.85 9.96 8.36
N HIS A 31 -14.59 9.99 7.87
CA HIS A 31 -14.27 9.90 6.45
C HIS A 31 -13.76 8.52 6.08
N ALA A 32 -14.15 7.50 6.81
CA ALA A 32 -13.98 6.15 6.30
C ALA A 32 -14.49 6.14 4.85
N ARG A 33 -13.57 6.28 3.88
CA ARG A 33 -13.89 5.99 2.48
C ARG A 33 -14.69 4.71 2.53
N ALA A 34 -15.90 4.74 2.01
CA ALA A 34 -16.67 3.52 1.87
C ALA A 34 -15.72 2.54 1.16
N THR A 35 -15.22 1.57 1.88
CA THR A 35 -14.39 0.51 1.30
C THR A 35 -15.24 -0.06 0.18
N PRO A 36 -14.74 -0.14 -1.06
CA PRO A 36 -15.48 -0.78 -2.14
C PRO A 36 -16.01 -2.10 -1.60
N GLY A 37 -17.31 -2.38 -1.79
CA GLY A 37 -17.89 -3.63 -1.33
C GLY A 37 -17.04 -4.78 -1.85
N TRP A 38 -16.62 -5.67 -0.95
CA TRP A 38 -15.88 -6.86 -1.34
C TRP A 38 -16.76 -7.76 -2.20
N GLU A 39 -16.27 -8.14 -3.38
CA GLU A 39 -16.97 -9.02 -4.32
C GLU A 39 -16.33 -10.41 -4.31
N PRO A 40 -17.08 -11.46 -3.92
CA PRO A 40 -16.59 -12.83 -4.02
C PRO A 40 -16.28 -13.21 -5.47
N TRP A 41 -15.25 -13.98 -5.69
CA TRP A 41 -14.93 -14.49 -7.01
C TRP A 41 -15.96 -15.53 -7.47
N SER A 42 -16.30 -15.49 -8.73
CA SER A 42 -17.11 -16.48 -9.46
C SER A 42 -16.28 -17.15 -10.54
N ASP A 43 -16.81 -18.15 -11.21
CA ASP A 43 -16.10 -18.92 -12.24
C ASP A 43 -15.68 -18.05 -13.45
N ASP A 44 -16.34 -16.93 -13.66
CA ASP A 44 -16.05 -15.95 -14.71
C ASP A 44 -15.22 -14.76 -14.23
N TYR A 45 -14.70 -14.81 -12.99
CA TYR A 45 -13.85 -13.75 -12.45
C TYR A 45 -12.58 -13.57 -13.29
N SER A 46 -12.31 -12.32 -13.66
CA SER A 46 -11.06 -11.92 -14.31
C SER A 46 -10.38 -10.82 -13.50
N PRO A 47 -9.12 -11.02 -13.07
CA PRO A 47 -8.42 -10.00 -12.31
C PRO A 47 -8.13 -8.75 -13.14
N ALA A 48 -8.06 -7.61 -12.49
CA ALA A 48 -7.63 -6.37 -13.13
C ALA A 48 -6.14 -6.43 -13.48
N TYR A 49 -5.81 -5.96 -14.68
CA TYR A 49 -4.44 -5.86 -15.17
C TYR A 49 -4.07 -4.40 -15.38
N ILE A 50 -3.04 -3.95 -14.71
CA ILE A 50 -2.54 -2.57 -14.82
C ILE A 50 -1.07 -2.60 -15.23
N ASP A 51 -0.68 -1.67 -16.11
CA ASP A 51 0.72 -1.53 -16.50
C ASP A 51 1.54 -0.92 -15.35
N PHE A 52 2.68 -1.53 -15.02
CA PHE A 52 3.53 -1.12 -13.91
C PHE A 52 4.01 0.34 -14.04
N LYS A 53 4.41 0.77 -15.24
CA LYS A 53 4.88 2.15 -15.46
C LYS A 53 3.76 3.15 -15.23
N SER A 54 2.56 2.85 -15.69
CA SER A 54 1.36 3.68 -15.49
C SER A 54 1.01 3.77 -14.01
N PHE A 55 1.07 2.65 -13.29
CA PHE A 55 0.89 2.61 -11.84
C PHE A 55 1.91 3.48 -11.09
N GLN A 56 3.17 3.46 -11.50
CA GLN A 56 4.23 4.24 -10.88
C GLN A 56 4.13 5.74 -11.19
N ALA A 57 3.69 6.11 -12.39
CA ALA A 57 3.72 7.49 -12.89
C ALA A 57 2.47 8.31 -12.59
N SER A 58 1.31 7.66 -12.37
CA SER A 58 0.01 8.32 -12.24
C SER A 58 -0.66 8.00 -10.92
N ASP A 59 -1.00 9.05 -10.14
CA ASP A 59 -1.75 8.88 -8.89
C ASP A 59 -3.17 8.38 -9.15
N ILE A 60 -3.81 8.83 -10.22
CA ILE A 60 -5.15 8.34 -10.61
C ILE A 60 -5.10 6.85 -10.94
N CYS A 61 -4.08 6.41 -11.68
CA CYS A 61 -3.91 5.01 -12.02
C CYS A 61 -3.63 4.15 -10.77
N ALA A 62 -2.82 4.64 -9.84
CA ALA A 62 -2.54 3.97 -8.58
C ALA A 62 -3.79 3.90 -7.69
N GLU A 63 -4.59 4.96 -7.62
CA GLU A 63 -5.84 5.00 -6.87
C GLU A 63 -6.83 3.96 -7.41
N THR A 64 -7.06 3.95 -8.73
CA THR A 64 -7.91 2.94 -9.39
C THR A 64 -7.42 1.51 -9.13
N ALA A 65 -6.09 1.29 -9.18
CA ALA A 65 -5.49 0.00 -8.89
C ALA A 65 -5.77 -0.47 -7.46
N ILE A 66 -5.63 0.44 -6.49
CA ILE A 66 -5.89 0.14 -5.07
C ILE A 66 -7.37 -0.14 -4.84
N GLU A 67 -8.27 0.61 -5.47
CA GLU A 67 -9.72 0.38 -5.38
C GLU A 67 -10.10 -1.00 -5.92
N GLU A 68 -9.56 -1.40 -7.07
CA GLU A 68 -9.75 -2.74 -7.63
C GLU A 68 -9.20 -3.84 -6.70
N PHE A 69 -8.00 -3.62 -6.13
CA PHE A 69 -7.44 -4.55 -5.15
C PHE A 69 -8.33 -4.67 -3.90
N LEU A 70 -8.84 -3.56 -3.37
CA LEU A 70 -9.73 -3.58 -2.20
C LEU A 70 -11.07 -4.26 -2.49
N ARG A 71 -11.56 -4.18 -3.72
CA ARG A 71 -12.81 -4.81 -4.16
C ARG A 71 -12.67 -6.31 -4.36
N SER A 72 -11.62 -6.74 -5.04
CA SER A 72 -11.44 -8.13 -5.50
C SER A 72 -10.39 -8.93 -4.73
N GLY A 73 -9.51 -8.28 -3.95
CA GLY A 73 -8.42 -8.93 -3.23
C GLY A 73 -7.20 -9.26 -4.07
N VAL A 74 -7.23 -9.01 -5.40
CA VAL A 74 -6.10 -9.28 -6.30
C VAL A 74 -5.94 -8.21 -7.36
N LEU A 75 -4.69 -7.91 -7.69
CA LEU A 75 -4.30 -7.00 -8.77
C LEU A 75 -3.07 -7.56 -9.47
N ILE A 76 -3.05 -7.52 -10.79
CA ILE A 76 -1.89 -7.95 -11.58
C ILE A 76 -1.24 -6.76 -12.26
N LEU A 77 0.01 -6.50 -11.89
CA LEU A 77 0.82 -5.48 -12.55
C LEU A 77 1.60 -6.11 -13.71
N LYS A 78 1.28 -5.69 -14.94
CA LYS A 78 1.97 -6.12 -16.15
C LYS A 78 3.26 -5.34 -16.37
N SER A 79 4.20 -5.96 -17.09
CA SER A 79 5.45 -5.32 -17.50
C SER A 79 6.29 -4.79 -16.34
N ALA A 80 6.12 -5.34 -15.14
CA ALA A 80 6.99 -5.01 -14.02
C ALA A 80 8.41 -5.54 -14.30
N PRO A 81 9.46 -4.73 -14.03
CA PRO A 81 10.83 -5.23 -14.09
C PRO A 81 11.03 -6.40 -13.11
N THR A 82 11.96 -7.31 -13.41
CA THR A 82 12.24 -8.51 -12.60
C THR A 82 13.34 -8.32 -11.57
N GLU A 83 13.93 -7.14 -11.51
CA GLU A 83 14.98 -6.78 -10.57
C GLU A 83 14.42 -6.69 -9.14
N GLU A 84 15.19 -7.12 -8.17
CA GLU A 84 14.83 -7.11 -6.75
C GLU A 84 14.35 -5.73 -6.25
N ALA A 85 15.00 -4.66 -6.72
CA ALA A 85 14.62 -3.28 -6.40
C ALA A 85 13.18 -2.90 -6.80
N THR A 86 12.59 -3.60 -7.77
CA THR A 86 11.21 -3.34 -8.22
C THR A 86 10.19 -3.57 -7.12
N LEU A 87 10.41 -4.59 -6.28
CA LEU A 87 9.54 -4.87 -5.14
C LEU A 87 9.53 -3.71 -4.13
N GLU A 88 10.70 -3.13 -3.87
CA GLU A 88 10.81 -1.98 -2.97
C GLU A 88 10.15 -0.72 -3.55
N LEU A 89 10.30 -0.48 -4.86
CA LEU A 89 9.62 0.62 -5.55
C LEU A 89 8.10 0.47 -5.48
N LEU A 90 7.59 -0.73 -5.71
CA LEU A 90 6.16 -1.03 -5.58
C LEU A 90 5.67 -0.80 -4.15
N ALA A 91 6.38 -1.32 -3.18
CA ALA A 91 6.00 -1.20 -1.78
C ALA A 91 5.98 0.26 -1.31
N LYS A 92 6.95 1.08 -1.69
CA LYS A 92 6.98 2.52 -1.42
C LYS A 92 5.80 3.27 -2.04
N ARG A 93 5.33 2.82 -3.20
CA ARG A 93 4.17 3.41 -3.86
C ARG A 93 2.86 3.12 -3.13
N LEU A 94 2.75 1.95 -2.51
CA LEU A 94 1.58 1.54 -1.73
C LEU A 94 1.56 2.14 -0.33
N GLY A 95 2.72 2.37 0.27
CA GLY A 95 2.82 2.94 1.61
C GLY A 95 4.13 2.60 2.34
N PRO A 96 4.22 2.89 3.63
CA PRO A 96 5.42 2.61 4.41
C PRO A 96 5.62 1.09 4.58
N ILE A 97 6.83 0.63 4.29
CA ILE A 97 7.20 -0.77 4.50
C ILE A 97 7.43 -1.01 6.01
N ARG A 98 6.73 -1.97 6.57
CA ARG A 98 6.95 -2.40 7.94
C ARG A 98 8.16 -3.32 8.01
N GLU A 99 9.14 -2.96 8.83
CA GLU A 99 10.25 -3.87 9.18
C GLU A 99 9.78 -4.88 10.22
N VAL A 100 10.16 -6.12 10.01
CA VAL A 100 9.88 -7.25 10.92
C VAL A 100 11.19 -7.97 11.23
N LEU A 101 11.13 -9.04 12.04
CA LEU A 101 12.28 -9.84 12.43
C LEU A 101 13.13 -10.36 11.25
N PHE A 102 12.53 -10.50 10.07
CA PHE A 102 13.16 -11.00 8.83
C PHE A 102 13.56 -9.87 7.86
N GLU A 103 13.83 -8.66 8.38
CA GLU A 103 14.18 -7.48 7.60
C GLU A 103 13.01 -6.90 6.78
N ARG A 104 13.32 -5.95 5.86
CA ARG A 104 12.32 -5.29 5.01
C ARG A 104 11.91 -6.16 3.83
N ILE A 105 12.86 -6.93 3.30
CA ILE A 105 12.66 -7.84 2.17
C ILE A 105 13.23 -9.20 2.58
N HIS A 106 12.36 -10.19 2.63
CA HIS A 106 12.76 -11.56 2.94
C HIS A 106 12.96 -12.35 1.65
N ASN A 107 14.21 -12.76 1.41
CA ASN A 107 14.55 -13.59 0.27
C ASN A 107 14.33 -15.07 0.60
N VAL A 108 13.31 -15.68 0.00
CA VAL A 108 13.09 -17.13 0.10
C VAL A 108 13.87 -17.81 -1.01
N LYS A 109 14.91 -18.57 -0.65
CA LYS A 109 15.74 -19.33 -1.59
C LYS A 109 15.67 -20.81 -1.25
N VAL A 110 15.70 -21.65 -2.27
CA VAL A 110 15.91 -23.10 -2.08
C VAL A 110 17.38 -23.30 -1.72
N ASP A 111 17.64 -23.68 -0.48
CA ASP A 111 18.97 -24.11 -0.03
C ASP A 111 18.90 -25.57 0.35
N PRO A 112 19.51 -26.48 -0.45
CA PRO A 112 19.50 -27.91 -0.18
C PRO A 112 20.11 -28.31 1.16
N ASN A 113 20.97 -27.44 1.72
CA ASN A 113 21.66 -27.66 2.99
C ASN A 113 21.12 -26.78 4.12
N GLY A 114 20.08 -25.96 3.84
CA GLY A 114 19.51 -25.03 4.82
C GLY A 114 18.71 -25.75 5.90
N TYR A 115 18.90 -25.29 7.13
CA TYR A 115 18.08 -25.70 8.27
C TYR A 115 16.80 -24.85 8.30
N ASN A 116 15.62 -25.47 8.45
CA ASN A 116 14.32 -24.79 8.44
C ASN A 116 13.93 -24.10 7.11
N VAL A 117 14.24 -24.70 5.98
CA VAL A 117 13.75 -24.23 4.67
C VAL A 117 12.31 -24.66 4.45
N ALA A 118 11.47 -23.73 3.97
CA ALA A 118 10.15 -24.11 3.48
C ALA A 118 10.32 -24.92 2.18
N HIS A 119 10.03 -26.21 2.23
CA HIS A 119 9.96 -27.04 1.05
C HIS A 119 8.63 -26.78 0.34
N THR A 120 8.66 -26.09 -0.79
CA THR A 120 7.56 -26.09 -1.75
C THR A 120 7.78 -27.27 -2.70
N ASN A 121 6.92 -28.28 -2.58
CA ASN A 121 6.83 -29.37 -3.57
C ASN A 121 6.17 -28.85 -4.85
#